data_0221f063ff1872c8ceea8228cf29a2a6
#
_entry.id   0221f063ff1872c8ceea8228cf29a2a6
#
_cell.length_a   1.000
_cell.length_b   1.000
_cell.length_c   1.000
_cell.angle_alpha   90.00
_cell.angle_beta   90.00
_cell.angle_gamma   90.00
#
_symmetry.space_group_name_H-M   'P 1'
#
loop_
_entity.id
_entity.type
_entity.pdbx_description
1 polymer ?
#
loop_
_entity_poly.entity_id
_entity_poly.type
_entity_poly.pdbx_seq_one_letter_code
_entity_poly.pdbx_strand_id
1 'polypeptide(L)'
;MADGSFDYDYVIIGSGFGGSVSALRLSEKGYKVLVIEKGKWYNQPEDFAKTTWNLKKWLWAPSLGLHGILKLTFFRHVGIVSGTAVGGGSIVYANTLPVPKSPFFNTGHWAGLADWEEELKPFYDL
;
A
#
# COMPACT_ATOMS: atom_id res chain seq x y z
N MET A 1 35.16 12.45 -10.61
CA MET A 1 33.99 11.89 -11.29
C MET A 1 33.47 10.82 -10.35
N ALA A 2 32.22 10.92 -9.93
CA ALA A 2 31.64 9.87 -9.08
C ALA A 2 31.67 8.57 -9.87
N ASP A 3 32.24 7.54 -9.30
CA ASP A 3 32.12 6.18 -9.76
C ASP A 3 30.59 5.93 -9.93
N GLY A 4 30.15 5.53 -11.13
CA GLY A 4 28.76 5.41 -11.49
C GLY A 4 28.03 4.23 -10.81
N SER A 5 28.47 3.83 -9.62
CA SER A 5 27.81 2.82 -8.81
C SER A 5 26.67 3.45 -8.04
N PHE A 6 25.46 2.94 -8.22
CA PHE A 6 24.30 3.28 -7.41
C PHE A 6 24.26 2.39 -6.16
N ASP A 7 23.84 2.97 -5.03
CA ASP A 7 23.67 2.21 -3.78
C ASP A 7 22.51 1.21 -3.87
N TYR A 8 21.52 1.51 -4.70
CA TYR A 8 20.30 0.72 -4.94
C TYR A 8 20.03 0.58 -6.43
N ASP A 9 19.53 -0.59 -6.83
CA ASP A 9 19.13 -0.88 -8.21
C ASP A 9 17.73 -0.29 -8.50
N TYR A 10 16.85 -0.28 -7.49
CA TYR A 10 15.48 0.22 -7.60
C TYR A 10 15.09 1.07 -6.39
N VAL A 11 14.33 2.13 -6.67
CA VAL A 11 13.67 2.96 -5.66
C VAL A 11 12.17 2.87 -5.85
N ILE A 12 11.45 2.43 -4.82
CA ILE A 12 10.00 2.30 -4.79
C ILE A 12 9.43 3.39 -3.89
N ILE A 13 8.49 4.17 -4.42
CA ILE A 13 7.82 5.25 -3.68
C ILE A 13 6.47 4.73 -3.18
N GLY A 14 6.38 4.53 -1.87
CA GLY A 14 5.22 4.00 -1.18
C GLY A 14 5.30 2.49 -0.95
N SER A 15 4.96 2.07 0.26
CA SER A 15 4.96 0.68 0.74
C SER A 15 3.56 0.04 0.79
N GLY A 16 2.60 0.57 0.05
CA GLY A 16 1.27 -0.03 -0.09
C GLY A 16 1.30 -1.36 -0.85
N PHE A 17 0.15 -1.94 -1.18
CA PHE A 17 0.04 -3.26 -1.83
C PHE A 17 0.98 -3.42 -3.03
N GLY A 18 0.93 -2.52 -4.01
CA GLY A 18 1.77 -2.61 -5.21
C GLY A 18 3.26 -2.43 -4.90
N GLY A 19 3.62 -1.46 -4.05
CA GLY A 19 5.00 -1.21 -3.67
C GLY A 19 5.62 -2.37 -2.91
N SER A 20 4.89 -2.96 -1.96
CA SER A 20 5.35 -4.10 -1.17
C SER A 20 5.58 -5.35 -2.03
N VAL A 21 4.66 -5.67 -2.94
CA VAL A 21 4.81 -6.80 -3.86
C VAL A 21 5.99 -6.57 -4.82
N SER A 22 6.12 -5.36 -5.36
CA SER A 22 7.26 -5.02 -6.23
C SER A 22 8.59 -5.14 -5.49
N ALA A 23 8.66 -4.63 -4.24
CA ALA A 23 9.85 -4.75 -3.41
C ALA A 23 10.23 -6.21 -3.16
N LEU A 24 9.26 -7.05 -2.79
CA LEU A 24 9.47 -8.46 -2.57
C LEU A 24 10.02 -9.15 -3.83
N ARG A 25 9.34 -9.00 -4.97
CA ARG A 25 9.72 -9.68 -6.22
C ARG A 25 11.06 -9.23 -6.78
N LEU A 26 11.42 -7.95 -6.61
CA LEU A 26 12.73 -7.46 -7.00
C LEU A 26 13.84 -7.98 -6.06
N SER A 27 13.56 -8.00 -4.75
CA SER A 27 14.52 -8.53 -3.76
C SER A 27 14.76 -10.03 -3.93
N GLU A 28 13.72 -10.82 -4.23
CA GLU A 28 13.84 -12.26 -4.57
C GLU A 28 14.74 -12.51 -5.79
N LYS A 29 14.80 -11.56 -6.72
CA LYS A 29 15.69 -11.61 -7.88
C LYS A 29 17.12 -11.12 -7.58
N GLY A 30 17.41 -10.74 -6.34
CA GLY A 30 18.73 -10.30 -5.89
C GLY A 30 19.02 -8.82 -6.07
N TYR A 31 18.04 -8.01 -6.46
CA TYR A 31 18.22 -6.56 -6.59
C TYR A 31 18.24 -5.87 -5.22
N LYS A 32 19.04 -4.82 -5.11
CA LYS A 32 19.04 -3.90 -3.97
C LYS A 32 17.89 -2.90 -4.13
N VAL A 33 16.89 -3.00 -3.26
CA VAL A 33 15.67 -2.18 -3.34
C VAL A 33 15.59 -1.22 -2.17
N LEU A 34 15.36 0.06 -2.45
CA LEU A 34 15.01 1.07 -1.47
C LEU A 34 13.52 1.36 -1.55
N VAL A 35 12.81 1.27 -0.44
CA VAL A 35 11.41 1.68 -0.33
C VAL A 35 11.32 2.98 0.49
N ILE A 36 10.74 4.02 -0.12
CA ILE A 36 10.51 5.31 0.54
C ILE A 36 9.03 5.42 0.91
N GLU A 37 8.74 5.49 2.21
CA GLU A 37 7.38 5.63 2.73
C GLU A 37 7.26 6.94 3.53
N LYS A 38 6.16 7.67 3.32
CA LYS A 38 5.89 8.94 4.01
C LYS A 38 5.34 8.75 5.42
N GLY A 39 4.69 7.62 5.68
CA GLY A 39 4.07 7.29 6.95
C GLY A 39 5.04 6.62 7.92
N LYS A 40 4.57 6.41 9.15
CA LYS A 40 5.35 5.76 10.20
C LYS A 40 5.28 4.24 10.07
N TRP A 41 6.23 3.57 10.69
CA TRP A 41 6.17 2.12 10.89
C TRP A 41 5.44 1.83 12.21
N TYR A 42 4.35 1.08 12.11
CA TYR A 42 3.54 0.59 13.22
C TYR A 42 3.70 -0.93 13.28
N ASN A 43 4.56 -1.43 14.12
CA ASN A 43 4.91 -2.85 14.18
C ASN A 43 4.54 -3.52 15.52
N GLN A 44 3.99 -2.75 16.45
CA GLN A 44 3.53 -3.27 17.74
C GLN A 44 2.03 -3.00 17.92
N PRO A 45 1.27 -3.90 18.58
CA PRO A 45 -0.14 -3.69 18.88
C PRO A 45 -0.41 -2.37 19.64
N GLU A 46 0.53 -1.96 20.49
CA GLU A 46 0.47 -0.75 21.31
C GLU A 46 0.52 0.53 20.47
N ASP A 47 1.10 0.46 19.27
CA ASP A 47 1.17 1.58 18.34
C ASP A 47 -0.24 2.01 17.90
N PHE A 48 -1.16 1.04 17.79
CA PHE A 48 -2.57 1.25 17.43
C PHE A 48 -3.45 1.57 18.63
N ALA A 49 -3.00 1.26 19.85
CA ALA A 49 -3.76 1.55 21.05
C ALA A 49 -4.03 3.05 21.20
N LYS A 50 -5.28 3.40 21.53
CA LYS A 50 -5.72 4.79 21.74
C LYS A 50 -5.54 5.71 20.52
N THR A 51 -5.49 5.15 19.29
CA THR A 51 -5.42 5.99 18.08
C THR A 51 -6.71 6.76 17.85
N THR A 52 -7.86 6.14 18.08
CA THR A 52 -9.20 6.68 17.79
C THR A 52 -9.54 7.95 18.55
N TRP A 53 -9.02 8.12 19.77
CA TRP A 53 -9.29 9.28 20.62
C TRP A 53 -8.17 10.32 20.60
N ASN A 54 -7.09 10.09 19.85
CA ASN A 54 -5.96 10.99 19.74
C ASN A 54 -5.78 11.46 18.29
N LEU A 55 -6.26 12.66 18.01
CA LEU A 55 -6.23 13.25 16.67
C LEU A 55 -4.83 13.23 16.04
N LYS A 56 -3.77 13.44 16.83
CA LYS A 56 -2.38 13.41 16.35
C LYS A 56 -1.92 12.02 15.91
N LYS A 57 -2.46 10.97 16.54
CA LYS A 57 -2.17 9.57 16.16
C LYS A 57 -3.07 9.06 15.05
N TRP A 58 -4.24 9.66 14.91
CA TRP A 58 -5.30 9.21 14.03
C TRP A 58 -5.26 9.89 12.67
N LEU A 59 -5.16 11.24 12.62
CA LEU A 59 -5.31 12.01 11.39
C LEU A 59 -3.96 12.36 10.77
N TRP A 60 -3.85 12.15 9.45
CA TRP A 60 -2.75 12.61 8.63
C TRP A 60 -3.08 13.95 7.98
N ALA A 61 -2.56 15.03 8.52
CA ALA A 61 -2.65 16.37 7.98
C ALA A 61 -1.34 17.14 8.31
N PRO A 62 -0.26 16.89 7.54
CA PRO A 62 1.08 17.46 7.85
C PRO A 62 1.11 18.98 7.94
N SER A 63 0.27 19.67 7.17
CA SER A 63 0.13 21.13 7.24
C SER A 63 -0.35 21.63 8.60
N LEU A 64 -0.99 20.76 9.40
CA LEU A 64 -1.45 21.02 10.76
C LEU A 64 -0.56 20.34 11.82
N GLY A 65 0.59 19.80 11.41
CA GLY A 65 1.49 19.04 12.29
C GLY A 65 0.92 17.68 12.74
N LEU A 66 -0.09 17.14 12.03
CA LEU A 66 -0.72 15.86 12.34
C LEU A 66 -0.14 14.77 11.44
N HIS A 67 0.43 13.73 12.05
CA HIS A 67 1.09 12.63 11.33
C HIS A 67 0.53 11.27 11.81
N GLY A 68 -0.81 11.16 11.78
CA GLY A 68 -1.53 9.95 12.17
C GLY A 68 -1.63 8.92 11.04
N ILE A 69 -2.43 7.90 11.26
CA ILE A 69 -2.56 6.72 10.38
C ILE A 69 -3.47 6.99 9.18
N LEU A 70 -4.51 7.81 9.34
CA LEU A 70 -5.58 7.98 8.37
C LEU A 70 -5.52 9.34 7.68
N LYS A 71 -5.45 9.32 6.35
CA LYS A 71 -5.64 10.48 5.51
C LYS A 71 -7.07 10.52 4.99
N LEU A 72 -7.75 11.64 5.21
CA LEU A 72 -9.05 11.93 4.63
C LEU A 72 -8.86 12.81 3.40
N THR A 73 -9.47 12.41 2.29
CA THR A 73 -9.50 13.19 1.06
C THR A 73 -10.95 13.31 0.61
N PHE A 74 -11.42 14.55 0.44
CA PHE A 74 -12.78 14.83 0.05
C PHE A 74 -12.83 15.35 -1.38
N PHE A 75 -13.69 14.73 -2.18
CA PHE A 75 -14.09 15.19 -3.50
C PHE A 75 -15.57 15.58 -3.47
N ARG A 76 -16.07 16.19 -4.55
CA ARG A 76 -17.46 16.68 -4.61
C ARG A 76 -18.51 15.64 -4.21
N HIS A 77 -18.30 14.37 -4.58
CA HIS A 77 -19.29 13.30 -4.40
C HIS A 77 -18.74 12.09 -3.64
N VAL A 78 -17.48 12.12 -3.23
CA VAL A 78 -16.80 10.96 -2.62
C VAL A 78 -15.84 11.42 -1.52
N GLY A 79 -15.91 10.77 -0.37
CA GLY A 79 -14.89 10.84 0.67
C GLY A 79 -14.01 9.58 0.65
N ILE A 80 -12.70 9.75 0.62
CA ILE A 80 -11.74 8.65 0.62
C ILE A 80 -10.99 8.64 1.95
N VAL A 81 -10.98 7.49 2.61
CA VAL A 81 -10.14 7.20 3.76
C VAL A 81 -9.00 6.31 3.30
N SER A 82 -7.77 6.76 3.49
CA SER A 82 -6.58 5.99 3.09
C SER A 82 -5.58 5.85 4.23
N GLY A 83 -4.88 4.72 4.28
CA GLY A 83 -3.79 4.50 5.22
C GLY A 83 -2.54 5.29 4.86
N THR A 84 -1.87 5.83 5.87
CA THR A 84 -0.61 6.58 5.73
C THR A 84 0.39 6.04 6.74
N ALA A 85 0.97 4.89 6.41
CA ALA A 85 1.99 4.19 7.19
C ALA A 85 2.67 3.17 6.30
N VAL A 86 3.73 2.54 6.78
CA VAL A 86 4.31 1.35 6.14
C VAL A 86 3.22 0.28 6.01
N GLY A 87 3.01 -0.19 4.78
CA GLY A 87 1.90 -1.07 4.41
C GLY A 87 0.72 -0.34 3.73
N GLY A 88 0.61 0.98 3.87
CA GLY A 88 -0.44 1.78 3.21
C GLY A 88 -1.84 1.30 3.55
N GLY A 89 -2.62 0.89 2.54
CA GLY A 89 -3.99 0.41 2.72
C GLY A 89 -4.12 -0.85 3.56
N SER A 90 -3.08 -1.69 3.64
CA SER A 90 -3.13 -2.95 4.39
C SER A 90 -3.33 -2.78 5.90
N ILE A 91 -3.02 -1.60 6.43
CA ILE A 91 -3.23 -1.32 7.87
C ILE A 91 -4.63 -0.82 8.20
N VAL A 92 -5.47 -0.55 7.21
CA VAL A 92 -6.79 0.10 7.42
C VAL A 92 -7.95 -0.57 6.68
N TYR A 93 -7.75 -1.66 5.96
CA TYR A 93 -8.76 -2.31 5.10
C TYR A 93 -9.67 -3.32 5.83
N ALA A 94 -9.61 -3.38 7.13
CA ALA A 94 -10.43 -4.25 7.98
C ALA A 94 -10.26 -5.76 7.72
N ASN A 95 -9.10 -6.18 7.20
CA ASN A 95 -8.76 -7.58 6.87
C ASN A 95 -9.78 -8.26 5.93
N THR A 96 -10.37 -7.48 5.02
CA THR A 96 -11.34 -8.00 4.05
C THR A 96 -10.59 -8.43 2.79
N LEU A 97 -10.54 -9.73 2.53
CA LEU A 97 -9.79 -10.35 1.43
C LEU A 97 -10.73 -11.22 0.55
N PRO A 98 -11.73 -10.64 -0.13
CA PRO A 98 -12.61 -11.42 -0.99
C PRO A 98 -11.90 -11.80 -2.28
N VAL A 99 -12.05 -13.06 -2.70
CA VAL A 99 -11.75 -13.44 -4.07
C VAL A 99 -12.88 -12.91 -4.96
N PRO A 100 -12.56 -12.15 -6.01
CA PRO A 100 -13.58 -11.64 -6.92
C PRO A 100 -14.34 -12.78 -7.61
N LYS A 101 -15.61 -12.55 -7.93
CA LYS A 101 -16.40 -13.48 -8.74
C LYS A 101 -16.05 -13.34 -10.23
N SER A 102 -16.21 -14.41 -11.02
CA SER A 102 -15.88 -14.46 -12.46
C SER A 102 -16.34 -13.25 -13.29
N PRO A 103 -17.54 -12.65 -13.07
CA PRO A 103 -17.93 -11.47 -13.84
C PRO A 103 -17.00 -10.25 -13.64
N PHE A 104 -16.30 -10.15 -12.51
CA PHE A 104 -15.37 -9.06 -12.24
C PHE A 104 -14.17 -9.06 -13.20
N PHE A 105 -13.65 -10.24 -13.54
CA PHE A 105 -12.48 -10.39 -14.41
C PHE A 105 -12.79 -10.06 -15.88
N ASN A 106 -14.08 -10.09 -16.26
CA ASN A 106 -14.55 -9.86 -17.61
C ASN A 106 -15.19 -8.47 -17.81
N THR A 107 -14.97 -7.53 -16.87
CA THR A 107 -15.54 -6.17 -16.93
C THR A 107 -14.46 -5.11 -16.79
N GLY A 108 -14.79 -3.87 -17.22
CA GLY A 108 -13.87 -2.72 -17.12
C GLY A 108 -12.78 -2.71 -18.20
N HIS A 109 -11.77 -1.87 -17.99
CA HIS A 109 -10.73 -1.58 -18.99
C HIS A 109 -9.70 -2.71 -19.17
N TRP A 110 -9.71 -3.71 -18.31
CA TRP A 110 -8.81 -4.87 -18.36
C TRP A 110 -9.43 -6.10 -19.03
N ALA A 111 -10.76 -6.07 -19.27
CA ALA A 111 -11.44 -7.18 -19.93
C ALA A 111 -10.82 -7.48 -21.30
N GLY A 112 -10.54 -8.75 -21.56
CA GLY A 112 -10.00 -9.22 -22.84
C GLY A 112 -8.48 -8.98 -23.05
N LEU A 113 -7.78 -8.37 -22.07
CA LEU A 113 -6.31 -8.23 -22.16
C LEU A 113 -5.58 -9.52 -21.79
N ALA A 114 -6.15 -10.33 -20.90
CA ALA A 114 -5.67 -11.64 -20.48
C ALA A 114 -6.83 -12.41 -19.84
N ASP A 115 -6.65 -13.71 -19.62
CA ASP A 115 -7.53 -14.50 -18.75
C ASP A 115 -7.13 -14.27 -17.29
N TRP A 116 -7.64 -13.15 -16.74
CA TRP A 116 -7.26 -12.72 -15.39
C TRP A 116 -7.71 -13.67 -14.29
N GLU A 117 -8.78 -14.44 -14.50
CA GLU A 117 -9.24 -15.42 -13.53
C GLU A 117 -8.23 -16.56 -13.38
N GLU A 118 -7.74 -17.11 -14.49
CA GLU A 118 -6.70 -18.15 -14.50
C GLU A 118 -5.33 -17.59 -14.06
N GLU A 119 -4.94 -16.41 -14.55
CA GLU A 119 -3.65 -15.79 -14.21
C GLU A 119 -3.52 -15.47 -12.72
N LEU A 120 -4.61 -15.04 -12.06
CA LEU A 120 -4.58 -14.63 -10.66
C LEU A 120 -4.89 -15.78 -9.69
N LYS A 121 -5.48 -16.88 -10.14
CA LYS A 121 -5.84 -18.02 -9.30
C LYS A 121 -4.70 -18.54 -8.41
N PRO A 122 -3.45 -18.75 -8.91
CA PRO A 122 -2.36 -19.23 -8.08
C PRO A 122 -2.01 -18.29 -6.91
N PHE A 123 -2.33 -17.00 -7.04
CA PHE A 123 -2.06 -16.00 -6.01
C PHE A 123 -3.19 -15.87 -4.98
N TYR A 124 -4.37 -16.40 -5.28
CA TYR A 124 -5.47 -16.51 -4.32
C TYR A 124 -5.39 -17.79 -3.48
N ASP A 125 -4.66 -18.80 -3.96
CA ASP A 125 -4.48 -20.09 -3.30
C ASP A 125 -3.29 -20.10 -2.31
N LEU A 126 -2.53 -18.98 -2.21
CA LEU A 126 -1.42 -18.79 -1.28
C LEU A 126 -1.92 -18.32 0.10
#